data_802593369568127aa82123083a8bdbf7
#
_entry.id   802593369568127aa82123083a8bdbf7
#
_cell.length_a   1.000
_cell.length_b   1.000
_cell.length_c   1.000
_cell.angle_alpha   90.00
_cell.angle_beta   90.00
_cell.angle_gamma   90.00
#
_symmetry.space_group_name_H-M   'P 1'
#
loop_
_entity.id
_entity.type
_entity.pdbx_description
1 polymer ?
#
loop_
_entity_poly.entity_id
_entity_poly.type
_entity_poly.pdbx_seq_one_letter_code
_entity_poly.pdbx_strand_id
1 'polypeptide(L)'
;KMTYNPQGTVECNKVMKGKNGETEHRKGRKVQNDYVQTVTNYPRSVLEFKNEGKCIHPTQKPLPLIEYLVRTFSNEGEVVLDSCMGSATLAVACMNTKRAYTGFEKDAVIFDNSIKRLDLSETKSS
;
A
#
# COMPACT_ATOMS: atom_id res chain seq x y z
N LYS A 1 -13.66 -10.05 4.55
CA LYS A 1 -12.25 -10.26 4.92
C LYS A 1 -11.43 -9.17 4.26
N MET A 2 -10.63 -8.45 5.02
CA MET A 2 -9.78 -7.38 4.46
C MET A 2 -8.64 -7.99 3.63
N THR A 3 -8.39 -7.45 2.44
CA THR A 3 -7.27 -7.85 1.59
C THR A 3 -5.97 -7.32 2.20
N TYR A 4 -4.95 -8.20 2.28
CA TYR A 4 -3.61 -7.82 2.72
C TYR A 4 -2.57 -8.63 1.95
N ASN A 5 -1.85 -7.96 1.06
CA ASN A 5 -0.80 -8.51 0.21
C ASN A 5 0.54 -7.89 0.62
N PRO A 6 1.26 -8.44 1.61
CA PRO A 6 2.50 -7.83 2.09
C PRO A 6 3.55 -7.77 0.98
N GLN A 7 4.07 -6.58 0.72
CA GLN A 7 5.06 -6.35 -0.35
C GLN A 7 6.48 -6.65 0.14
N GLY A 8 7.34 -7.16 -0.76
CA GLY A 8 8.75 -7.42 -0.48
C GLY A 8 9.01 -8.69 0.35
N THR A 9 8.01 -9.53 0.54
CA THR A 9 8.18 -10.81 1.26
C THR A 9 9.03 -11.79 0.44
N VAL A 10 9.75 -12.66 1.15
CA VAL A 10 10.60 -13.71 0.58
C VAL A 10 10.16 -15.05 1.13
N GLU A 11 10.03 -16.04 0.27
CA GLU A 11 9.75 -17.42 0.69
C GLU A 11 10.91 -17.99 1.53
N CYS A 12 10.57 -18.68 2.60
CA CYS A 12 11.53 -19.39 3.43
C CYS A 12 10.85 -20.62 4.06
N ASN A 13 11.64 -21.66 4.34
CA ASN A 13 11.16 -22.85 5.04
C ASN A 13 11.94 -23.04 6.34
N LYS A 14 11.77 -22.08 7.27
CA LYS A 14 12.50 -22.07 8.53
C LYS A 14 11.64 -22.62 9.66
N VAL A 15 12.12 -23.69 10.33
CA VAL A 15 11.48 -24.19 11.53
C VAL A 15 11.77 -23.23 12.69
N MET A 16 10.72 -22.63 13.22
CA MET A 16 10.78 -21.75 14.39
C MET A 16 10.39 -22.56 15.62
N LYS A 17 11.31 -22.67 16.56
CA LYS A 17 11.03 -23.35 17.83
C LYS A 17 10.16 -22.48 18.73
N GLY A 18 9.11 -23.07 19.27
CA GLY A 18 8.28 -22.44 20.28
C GLY A 18 9.11 -22.07 21.51
N LYS A 19 8.94 -20.85 22.01
CA LYS A 19 9.61 -20.44 23.26
C LYS A 19 8.82 -20.97 24.46
N ASN A 20 9.37 -21.96 25.13
CA ASN A 20 8.95 -22.35 26.47
C ASN A 20 9.58 -21.36 27.46
N GLY A 21 8.84 -20.39 27.92
CA GLY A 21 9.30 -19.43 28.91
C GLY A 21 8.13 -18.83 29.65
N GLU A 22 7.92 -19.28 30.90
CA GLU A 22 7.08 -18.55 31.83
C GLU A 22 7.86 -17.34 32.33
N THR A 23 7.35 -16.15 32.00
CA THR A 23 7.73 -14.92 32.69
C THR A 23 6.57 -14.50 33.59
N GLU A 24 6.84 -13.80 34.70
CA GLU A 24 5.80 -13.36 35.66
C GLU A 24 4.57 -12.70 35.01
N HIS A 25 4.76 -12.04 33.88
CA HIS A 25 3.69 -11.37 33.09
C HIS A 25 2.96 -12.30 32.10
N ARG A 26 3.34 -13.57 31.97
CA ARG A 26 2.80 -14.52 30.97
C ARG A 26 2.20 -15.80 31.61
N LYS A 27 1.85 -15.75 32.88
CA LYS A 27 1.17 -16.88 33.55
C LYS A 27 -0.14 -17.20 32.82
N GLY A 28 -0.29 -18.45 32.39
CA GLY A 28 -1.51 -18.97 31.76
C GLY A 28 -1.59 -18.84 30.24
N ARG A 29 -0.56 -18.36 29.53
CA ARG A 29 -0.53 -18.45 28.05
C ARG A 29 -0.09 -19.85 27.60
N LYS A 30 -0.84 -20.42 26.64
CA LYS A 30 -0.50 -21.72 26.03
C LYS A 30 0.92 -21.66 25.47
N VAL A 31 1.66 -22.75 25.68
CA VAL A 31 2.98 -22.98 25.04
C VAL A 31 2.81 -22.83 23.53
N GLN A 32 3.64 -22.01 22.93
CA GLN A 32 3.66 -21.86 21.47
C GLN A 32 4.38 -23.08 20.89
N ASN A 33 3.67 -23.91 20.13
CA ASN A 33 4.26 -25.04 19.42
C ASN A 33 5.27 -24.59 18.37
N ASP A 34 6.18 -25.48 17.99
CA ASP A 34 7.03 -25.27 16.82
C ASP A 34 6.17 -25.07 15.58
N TYR A 35 6.58 -24.14 14.72
CA TYR A 35 5.89 -23.88 13.46
C TYR A 35 6.91 -23.65 12.32
N VAL A 36 6.49 -23.93 11.09
CA VAL A 36 7.29 -23.63 9.90
C VAL A 36 6.94 -22.23 9.44
N GLN A 37 7.93 -21.35 9.44
CA GLN A 37 7.80 -20.04 8.80
C GLN A 37 8.02 -20.20 7.30
N THR A 38 6.98 -20.00 6.52
CA THR A 38 7.03 -20.14 5.05
C THR A 38 7.42 -18.84 4.34
N VAL A 39 7.23 -17.71 5.00
CA VAL A 39 7.49 -16.37 4.43
C VAL A 39 8.23 -15.51 5.46
N THR A 40 9.16 -14.72 4.99
CA THR A 40 9.93 -13.75 5.79
C THR A 40 9.98 -12.38 5.10
N ASN A 41 10.71 -11.43 5.68
CA ASN A 41 10.86 -10.07 5.17
C ASN A 41 9.53 -9.32 5.03
N TYR A 42 8.65 -9.45 6.03
CA TYR A 42 7.44 -8.64 6.10
C TYR A 42 7.77 -7.15 6.17
N PRO A 43 6.87 -6.29 5.66
CA PRO A 43 7.02 -4.84 5.74
C PRO A 43 7.32 -4.36 7.16
N ARG A 44 8.21 -3.39 7.28
CA ARG A 44 8.54 -2.75 8.56
C ARG A 44 7.40 -1.83 9.00
N SER A 45 7.35 -1.49 10.29
CA SER A 45 6.39 -0.52 10.84
C SER A 45 6.61 0.92 10.34
N VAL A 46 7.81 1.21 9.83
CA VAL A 46 8.15 2.50 9.20
C VAL A 46 8.60 2.22 7.78
N LEU A 47 7.97 2.91 6.83
CA LEU A 47 8.29 2.87 5.40
C LEU A 47 8.82 4.24 5.00
N GLU A 48 9.92 4.28 4.25
CA GLU A 48 10.56 5.49 3.78
C GLU A 48 10.37 5.64 2.27
N PHE A 49 9.77 6.77 1.85
CA PHE A 49 9.60 7.14 0.46
C PHE A 49 10.06 8.58 0.25
N LYS A 50 10.81 8.82 -0.82
CA LYS A 50 11.22 10.18 -1.20
C LYS A 50 10.04 10.93 -1.79
N ASN A 51 9.91 12.21 -1.44
CA ASN A 51 8.97 13.10 -2.09
C ASN A 51 9.37 13.35 -3.55
N GLU A 52 8.38 13.51 -4.43
CA GLU A 52 8.60 13.92 -5.80
C GLU A 52 9.07 15.38 -5.84
N GLY A 53 10.12 15.68 -6.62
CA GLY A 53 10.72 17.02 -6.66
C GLY A 53 9.84 18.08 -7.32
N LYS A 54 8.92 17.69 -8.22
CA LYS A 54 7.95 18.57 -8.87
C LYS A 54 6.55 18.08 -8.58
N CYS A 55 5.87 18.78 -7.67
CA CYS A 55 4.48 18.50 -7.31
C CYS A 55 3.55 19.52 -7.96
N ILE A 56 2.39 19.08 -8.46
CA ILE A 56 1.32 19.96 -8.94
C ILE A 56 0.42 20.46 -7.80
N HIS A 57 0.57 19.86 -6.63
CA HIS A 57 -0.17 20.24 -5.41
C HIS A 57 0.75 20.19 -4.19
N PRO A 58 0.69 21.19 -3.26
CA PRO A 58 1.59 21.26 -2.09
C PRO A 58 1.58 20.04 -1.19
N THR A 59 0.45 19.34 -1.10
CA THR A 59 0.28 18.13 -0.27
C THR A 59 0.28 16.83 -1.08
N GLN A 60 0.79 16.85 -2.31
CA GLN A 60 0.89 15.65 -3.14
C GLN A 60 1.73 14.57 -2.44
N LYS A 61 1.18 13.36 -2.40
CA LYS A 61 1.88 12.21 -1.83
C LYS A 61 2.81 11.58 -2.89
N PRO A 62 3.94 10.98 -2.47
CA PRO A 62 4.81 10.25 -3.39
C PRO A 62 4.05 9.11 -4.08
N LEU A 63 4.11 9.05 -5.41
CA LEU A 63 3.45 8.00 -6.18
C LEU A 63 3.89 6.59 -5.76
N PRO A 64 5.19 6.30 -5.52
CA PRO A 64 5.62 4.98 -5.07
C PRO A 64 5.00 4.54 -3.72
N LEU A 65 4.75 5.48 -2.80
CA LEU A 65 4.06 5.19 -1.55
C LEU A 65 2.62 4.74 -1.81
N ILE A 66 1.90 5.47 -2.67
CA ILE A 66 0.50 5.17 -2.96
C ILE A 66 0.39 3.84 -3.73
N GLU A 67 1.27 3.58 -4.70
CA GLU A 67 1.31 2.27 -5.39
C GLU A 67 1.58 1.11 -4.42
N TYR A 68 2.50 1.29 -3.47
CA TYR A 68 2.77 0.31 -2.42
C TYR A 68 1.51 -0.01 -1.61
N LEU A 69 0.77 1.03 -1.19
CA LEU A 69 -0.48 0.87 -0.42
C LEU A 69 -1.57 0.19 -1.25
N VAL A 70 -1.75 0.61 -2.50
CA VAL A 70 -2.73 0.02 -3.42
C VAL A 70 -2.45 -1.47 -3.62
N ARG A 71 -1.21 -1.87 -3.91
CA ARG A 71 -0.82 -3.28 -4.06
C ARG A 71 -1.03 -4.08 -2.77
N THR A 72 -0.76 -3.45 -1.62
CA THR A 72 -0.86 -4.12 -0.32
C THR A 72 -2.32 -4.39 0.08
N PHE A 73 -3.24 -3.45 -0.18
CA PHE A 73 -4.60 -3.50 0.35
C PHE A 73 -5.69 -3.75 -0.69
N SER A 74 -5.32 -3.99 -1.94
CA SER A 74 -6.27 -4.36 -3.00
C SER A 74 -5.67 -5.40 -3.96
N ASN A 75 -6.54 -6.07 -4.70
CA ASN A 75 -6.18 -6.97 -5.80
C ASN A 75 -6.34 -6.27 -7.16
N GLU A 76 -5.69 -6.79 -8.20
CA GLU A 76 -5.91 -6.31 -9.58
C GLU A 76 -7.39 -6.42 -9.96
N GLY A 77 -7.91 -5.42 -10.65
CA GLY A 77 -9.30 -5.32 -11.06
C GLY A 77 -10.27 -4.78 -9.99
N GLU A 78 -9.86 -4.67 -8.71
CA GLU A 78 -10.70 -4.07 -7.67
C GLU A 78 -10.80 -2.55 -7.83
N VAL A 79 -11.88 -1.97 -7.26
CA VAL A 79 -12.13 -0.53 -7.26
C VAL A 79 -11.59 0.08 -5.98
N VAL A 80 -10.80 1.14 -6.11
CA VAL A 80 -10.25 1.90 -4.98
C VAL A 80 -10.91 3.28 -4.95
N LEU A 81 -11.32 3.72 -3.76
CA LEU A 81 -12.01 4.98 -3.53
C LEU A 81 -11.10 6.02 -2.89
N ASP A 82 -11.13 7.26 -3.40
CA ASP A 82 -10.53 8.43 -2.77
C ASP A 82 -11.56 9.56 -2.64
N SER A 83 -11.94 9.90 -1.43
CA SER A 83 -12.92 10.95 -1.15
C SER A 83 -12.36 12.37 -1.23
N CYS A 84 -11.05 12.54 -1.35
CA CYS A 84 -10.34 13.82 -1.39
C CYS A 84 -9.13 13.71 -2.33
N MET A 85 -9.38 13.44 -3.62
CA MET A 85 -8.34 12.96 -4.55
C MET A 85 -7.23 13.97 -4.84
N GLY A 86 -7.47 15.27 -4.64
CA GLY A 86 -6.48 16.32 -4.82
C GLY A 86 -5.80 16.25 -6.19
N SER A 87 -4.50 15.96 -6.19
CA SER A 87 -3.70 15.80 -7.41
C SER A 87 -3.90 14.48 -8.15
N ALA A 88 -4.87 13.66 -7.77
CA ALA A 88 -5.17 12.33 -8.32
C ALA A 88 -4.01 11.32 -8.27
N THR A 89 -3.14 11.40 -7.26
CA THR A 89 -2.02 10.45 -7.13
C THR A 89 -2.51 9.01 -6.96
N LEU A 90 -3.63 8.80 -6.23
CA LEU A 90 -4.23 7.48 -6.11
C LEU A 90 -4.73 6.95 -7.46
N ALA A 91 -5.37 7.78 -8.27
CA ALA A 91 -5.85 7.38 -9.59
C ALA A 91 -4.68 6.92 -10.49
N VAL A 92 -3.58 7.70 -10.55
CA VAL A 92 -2.36 7.30 -11.28
C VAL A 92 -1.80 5.98 -10.74
N ALA A 93 -1.75 5.80 -9.42
CA ALA A 93 -1.29 4.55 -8.81
C ALA A 93 -2.19 3.36 -9.18
N CYS A 94 -3.51 3.56 -9.22
CA CYS A 94 -4.47 2.54 -9.64
C CYS A 94 -4.27 2.15 -11.11
N MET A 95 -4.08 3.11 -12.01
CA MET A 95 -3.78 2.85 -13.42
C MET A 95 -2.50 2.01 -13.56
N ASN A 96 -1.40 2.42 -12.91
CA ASN A 96 -0.11 1.71 -12.94
C ASN A 96 -0.19 0.29 -12.35
N THR A 97 -1.14 0.04 -11.48
CA THR A 97 -1.28 -1.23 -10.76
C THR A 97 -2.49 -2.05 -11.21
N LYS A 98 -3.17 -1.65 -12.29
CA LYS A 98 -4.35 -2.33 -12.88
C LYS A 98 -5.54 -2.42 -11.90
N ARG A 99 -5.82 -1.35 -11.19
CA ARG A 99 -7.02 -1.20 -10.38
C ARG A 99 -7.93 -0.15 -11.01
N ALA A 100 -9.24 -0.32 -10.85
CA ALA A 100 -10.19 0.75 -11.12
C ALA A 100 -10.17 1.77 -9.98
N TYR A 101 -10.59 2.99 -10.22
CA TYR A 101 -10.65 4.01 -9.18
C TYR A 101 -11.92 4.86 -9.29
N THR A 102 -12.31 5.42 -8.15
CA THR A 102 -13.32 6.47 -8.05
C THR A 102 -12.77 7.56 -7.15
N GLY A 103 -12.72 8.79 -7.64
CA GLY A 103 -12.18 9.93 -6.89
C GLY A 103 -13.17 11.08 -6.82
N PHE A 104 -13.15 11.83 -5.71
CA PHE A 104 -13.92 13.03 -5.50
C PHE A 104 -12.99 14.18 -5.13
N GLU A 105 -13.22 15.35 -5.73
CA GLU A 105 -12.55 16.59 -5.38
C GLU A 105 -13.57 17.73 -5.39
N LYS A 106 -13.59 18.51 -4.32
CA LYS A 106 -14.55 19.61 -4.14
C LYS A 106 -14.11 20.86 -4.89
N ASP A 107 -12.80 21.13 -4.95
CA ASP A 107 -12.27 22.31 -5.61
C ASP A 107 -12.19 22.07 -7.11
N ALA A 108 -12.92 22.86 -7.89
CA ALA A 108 -13.01 22.72 -9.34
C ALA A 108 -11.65 22.92 -10.04
N VAL A 109 -10.81 23.84 -9.55
CA VAL A 109 -9.49 24.12 -10.15
C VAL A 109 -8.54 22.96 -9.91
N ILE A 110 -8.56 22.38 -8.69
CA ILE A 110 -7.76 21.19 -8.35
C ILE A 110 -8.26 19.99 -9.15
N PHE A 111 -9.57 19.83 -9.28
CA PHE A 111 -10.18 18.78 -10.08
C PHE A 111 -9.72 18.84 -11.54
N ASP A 112 -9.83 20.00 -12.20
CA ASP A 112 -9.42 20.19 -13.60
C ASP A 112 -7.93 19.89 -13.80
N ASN A 113 -7.08 20.30 -12.86
CA ASN A 113 -5.65 19.98 -12.89
C ASN A 113 -5.37 18.48 -12.72
N SER A 114 -6.16 17.81 -11.90
CA SER A 114 -6.05 16.36 -11.71
C SER A 114 -6.43 15.58 -12.96
N ILE A 115 -7.48 15.99 -13.67
CA ILE A 115 -7.89 15.36 -14.95
C ILE A 115 -6.78 15.52 -15.99
N LYS A 116 -6.22 16.73 -16.17
CA LYS A 116 -5.08 16.94 -17.08
C LYS A 116 -3.88 16.04 -16.76
N ARG A 117 -3.62 15.78 -15.48
CA ARG A 117 -2.56 14.85 -15.05
C ARG A 117 -2.86 13.42 -15.47
N LEU A 118 -4.12 12.98 -15.36
CA LEU A 118 -4.52 11.63 -15.75
C LEU A 118 -4.39 11.40 -17.25
N ASP A 119 -4.84 12.34 -18.08
CA ASP A 119 -4.70 12.29 -19.54
C ASP A 119 -3.23 12.14 -19.97
N LEU A 120 -2.32 12.90 -19.33
CA LEU A 120 -0.89 12.80 -19.57
C LEU A 120 -0.26 11.47 -19.09
N SER A 121 -0.90 10.79 -18.18
CA SER A 121 -0.44 9.49 -17.66
C SER A 121 -0.86 8.34 -18.58
N GLU A 122 -2.04 8.41 -19.16
CA GLU A 122 -2.54 7.42 -20.13
C GLU A 122 -1.70 7.39 -21.40
N THR A 123 -1.30 8.56 -21.91
CA THR A 123 -0.46 8.67 -23.13
C THR A 123 0.95 8.11 -22.96
N LYS A 124 1.44 7.92 -21.74
CA LYS A 124 2.76 7.32 -21.44
C LYS A 124 2.74 5.82 -21.28
N SER A 125 1.55 5.24 -21.09
CA SER A 125 1.37 3.80 -20.86
C SER A 125 1.02 3.02 -22.12
N SER A 126 0.88 3.70 -23.26
CA SER A 126 0.68 3.15 -24.60
C SER A 126 1.98 3.11 -25.37
#